data_a2a15b408f3861558e3a456ebf6965f8
#
_entry.id   a2a15b408f3861558e3a456ebf6965f8
#
_cell.length_a   1.000
_cell.length_b   1.000
_cell.length_c   1.000
_cell.angle_alpha   90.00
_cell.angle_beta   90.00
_cell.angle_gamma   90.00
#
_symmetry.space_group_name_H-M   'P 1'
#
loop_
_entity.id
_entity.type
_entity.pdbx_description
1 polymer ?
#
loop_
_entity_poly.entity_id
_entity_poly.type
_entity_poly.pdbx_seq_one_letter_code
_entity_poly.pdbx_strand_id
1 'polypeptide(L)'
;SVCNLGLIPGELTGLLPPGRSFPLAPGLACVTDPGRQVSHLITSMFLHGGWMHLIGNMWFLWIFGNNVEDSMGRLRFITFYLLTGLAAALGQVMANPGSIIPMVGASGAISGVMGAYLVLYPRVKVYTLVPIFIFFTSIALPAWAMLGYWFVIQLVSSLFSPGDMGGVAFWAHIGGFVAGVALIKLFARKEYIAAHRAHHWRPQRLMRDW
;
A
#
# COMPACT_ATOMS: atom_id res chain seq x y z
N SER A 1 -20.51 3.17 -1.83
CA SER A 1 -19.69 2.21 -1.07
C SER A 1 -18.42 2.84 -0.50
N VAL A 2 -17.79 3.84 -1.17
CA VAL A 2 -16.59 4.51 -0.64
C VAL A 2 -16.87 5.21 0.69
N CYS A 3 -18.04 5.86 0.84
CA CYS A 3 -18.44 6.49 2.10
C CYS A 3 -18.69 5.46 3.21
N ASN A 4 -19.37 4.35 2.89
CA ASN A 4 -19.88 3.40 3.90
C ASN A 4 -18.86 2.30 4.30
N LEU A 5 -17.77 2.13 3.58
CA LEU A 5 -16.77 1.08 3.82
C LEU A 5 -15.32 1.59 3.74
N GLY A 6 -15.12 2.83 3.28
CA GLY A 6 -13.84 3.52 3.31
C GLY A 6 -13.51 4.00 4.72
N LEU A 7 -12.22 4.07 5.04
CA LEU A 7 -11.78 4.56 6.34
C LEU A 7 -11.79 6.08 6.37
N ILE A 8 -12.65 6.67 7.19
CA ILE A 8 -12.66 8.11 7.47
C ILE A 8 -11.99 8.32 8.84
N PRO A 9 -10.78 8.90 8.88
CA PRO A 9 -10.04 9.06 10.14
C PRO A 9 -10.83 9.73 11.25
N GLY A 10 -11.58 10.80 10.92
CA GLY A 10 -12.35 11.55 11.90
C GLY A 10 -13.56 10.79 12.49
N GLU A 11 -14.11 9.80 11.76
CA GLU A 11 -15.11 8.88 12.32
C GLU A 11 -14.48 7.88 13.29
N LEU A 12 -13.34 7.28 12.89
CA LEU A 12 -12.65 6.30 13.72
C LEU A 12 -12.18 6.90 15.03
N THR A 13 -11.68 8.14 15.01
CA THR A 13 -11.21 8.87 16.19
C THR A 13 -12.36 9.45 17.03
N GLY A 14 -13.56 9.59 16.45
CA GLY A 14 -14.70 10.26 17.08
C GLY A 14 -14.60 11.78 17.10
N LEU A 15 -13.73 12.36 16.28
CA LEU A 15 -13.58 13.82 16.13
C LEU A 15 -14.64 14.43 15.22
N LEU A 16 -15.32 13.60 14.41
CA LEU A 16 -16.46 14.04 13.58
C LEU A 16 -17.78 13.66 14.24
N PRO A 17 -18.73 14.62 14.34
CA PRO A 17 -20.06 14.29 14.83
C PRO A 17 -20.81 13.44 13.81
N PRO A 18 -21.63 12.46 14.28
CA PRO A 18 -22.49 11.68 13.40
C PRO A 18 -23.50 12.56 12.61
N GLY A 19 -23.84 12.12 11.40
CA GLY A 19 -24.79 12.82 10.54
C GLY A 19 -24.25 14.06 9.84
N ARG A 20 -22.96 14.36 9.95
CA ARG A 20 -22.34 15.46 9.21
C ARG A 20 -22.18 15.07 7.74
N SER A 21 -22.77 15.87 6.85
CA SER A 21 -22.60 15.71 5.41
C SER A 21 -21.43 16.54 4.90
N PHE A 22 -20.63 15.97 3.99
CA PHE A 22 -19.54 16.67 3.29
C PHE A 22 -19.46 16.22 1.83
N PRO A 23 -19.16 17.13 0.90
CA PRO A 23 -19.03 16.81 -0.51
C PRO A 23 -17.72 16.00 -0.75
N LEU A 24 -17.81 14.91 -1.51
CA LEU A 24 -16.65 14.12 -1.94
C LEU A 24 -16.31 14.39 -3.40
N ALA A 25 -17.33 14.56 -4.24
CA ALA A 25 -17.22 14.87 -5.67
C ALA A 25 -18.50 15.55 -6.15
N PRO A 26 -18.53 16.14 -7.35
CA PRO A 26 -19.77 16.67 -7.92
C PRO A 26 -20.89 15.63 -7.90
N GLY A 27 -21.98 15.93 -7.21
CA GLY A 27 -23.14 15.05 -7.06
C GLY A 27 -22.95 13.88 -6.08
N LEU A 28 -21.83 13.80 -5.35
CA LEU A 28 -21.57 12.78 -4.34
C LEU A 28 -21.21 13.44 -3.01
N ALA A 29 -21.99 13.15 -1.97
CA ALA A 29 -21.69 13.53 -0.60
C ALA A 29 -21.64 12.30 0.30
N CYS A 30 -20.72 12.30 1.25
CA CYS A 30 -20.68 11.34 2.34
C CYS A 30 -21.37 11.90 3.57
N VAL A 31 -21.97 11.02 4.36
CA VAL A 31 -22.54 11.35 5.67
C VAL A 31 -21.82 10.50 6.70
N THR A 32 -21.37 11.14 7.77
CA THR A 32 -20.67 10.43 8.86
C THR A 32 -21.61 9.49 9.58
N ASP A 33 -21.14 8.25 9.77
CA ASP A 33 -21.89 7.21 10.45
C ASP A 33 -21.80 7.34 11.98
N PRO A 34 -22.82 6.85 12.73
CA PRO A 34 -22.77 6.81 14.17
C PRO A 34 -21.75 5.76 14.66
N GLY A 35 -20.95 6.13 15.65
CA GLY A 35 -19.96 5.25 16.28
C GLY A 35 -18.63 5.17 15.51
N ARG A 36 -17.69 4.44 16.12
CA ARG A 36 -16.33 4.25 15.56
C ARG A 36 -16.35 3.07 14.59
N GLN A 37 -16.14 3.34 13.33
CA GLN A 37 -16.17 2.33 12.26
C GLN A 37 -14.85 1.53 12.18
N VAL A 38 -14.57 0.71 13.22
CA VAL A 38 -13.32 -0.07 13.32
C VAL A 38 -13.15 -1.07 12.16
N SER A 39 -14.24 -1.63 11.65
CA SER A 39 -14.22 -2.52 10.48
C SER A 39 -13.64 -1.86 9.23
N HIS A 40 -13.72 -0.53 9.12
CA HIS A 40 -13.19 0.22 7.99
C HIS A 40 -11.66 0.20 7.90
N LEU A 41 -10.96 -0.13 8.97
CA LEU A 41 -9.52 -0.42 8.94
C LEU A 41 -9.18 -1.57 7.98
N ILE A 42 -10.09 -2.52 7.82
CA ILE A 42 -9.92 -3.69 6.93
C ILE A 42 -10.64 -3.47 5.59
N THR A 43 -11.92 -3.07 5.62
CA THR A 43 -12.74 -2.99 4.40
C THR A 43 -12.19 -1.98 3.40
N SER A 44 -11.63 -0.87 3.88
CA SER A 44 -11.01 0.17 3.05
C SER A 44 -9.87 -0.35 2.17
N MET A 45 -9.14 -1.38 2.61
CA MET A 45 -8.03 -1.98 1.87
C MET A 45 -8.48 -2.69 0.59
N PHE A 46 -9.76 -3.06 0.49
CA PHE A 46 -10.35 -3.79 -0.65
C PHE A 46 -11.19 -2.90 -1.56
N LEU A 47 -11.36 -1.64 -1.21
CA LEU A 47 -12.05 -0.65 -2.04
C LEU A 47 -11.05 0.13 -2.91
N HIS A 48 -11.53 0.62 -4.04
CA HIS A 48 -10.74 1.45 -4.95
C HIS A 48 -11.58 2.61 -5.48
N GLY A 49 -10.96 3.77 -5.62
CA GLY A 49 -11.60 4.99 -6.11
C GLY A 49 -11.86 5.00 -7.63
N GLY A 50 -11.41 3.97 -8.37
CA GLY A 50 -11.63 3.83 -9.81
C GLY A 50 -10.74 2.72 -10.41
N TRP A 51 -10.99 2.43 -11.69
CA TRP A 51 -10.30 1.35 -12.42
C TRP A 51 -8.77 1.52 -12.48
N MET A 52 -8.29 2.73 -12.75
CA MET A 52 -6.84 2.99 -12.80
C MET A 52 -6.18 2.77 -11.43
N HIS A 53 -6.89 3.12 -10.34
CA HIS A 53 -6.42 2.87 -8.98
C HIS A 53 -6.34 1.35 -8.69
N LEU A 54 -7.35 0.58 -9.09
CA LEU A 54 -7.35 -0.87 -8.96
C LEU A 54 -6.23 -1.51 -9.79
N ILE A 55 -6.13 -1.16 -11.07
CA ILE A 55 -5.12 -1.70 -11.97
C ILE A 55 -3.70 -1.39 -11.46
N GLY A 56 -3.45 -0.16 -11.04
CA GLY A 56 -2.17 0.23 -10.45
C GLY A 56 -1.81 -0.59 -9.21
N ASN A 57 -2.75 -0.76 -8.29
CA ASN A 57 -2.55 -1.61 -7.11
C ASN A 57 -2.23 -3.06 -7.47
N MET A 58 -3.00 -3.65 -8.38
CA MET A 58 -2.78 -5.04 -8.83
C MET A 58 -1.45 -5.20 -9.56
N TRP A 59 -1.04 -4.21 -10.34
CA TRP A 59 0.24 -4.19 -11.03
C TRP A 59 1.41 -4.21 -10.03
N PHE A 60 1.41 -3.33 -9.04
CA PHE A 60 2.46 -3.31 -8.02
C PHE A 60 2.46 -4.59 -7.16
N LEU A 61 1.28 -5.07 -6.78
CA LEU A 61 1.18 -6.33 -6.04
C LEU A 61 1.71 -7.51 -6.87
N TRP A 62 1.47 -7.53 -8.17
CA TRP A 62 1.99 -8.57 -9.06
C TRP A 62 3.52 -8.53 -9.19
N ILE A 63 4.11 -7.32 -9.32
CA ILE A 63 5.57 -7.15 -9.46
C ILE A 63 6.30 -7.58 -8.17
N PHE A 64 5.84 -7.10 -7.02
CA PHE A 64 6.56 -7.26 -5.75
C PHE A 64 6.03 -8.41 -4.89
N GLY A 65 4.73 -8.67 -4.96
CA GLY A 65 4.04 -9.59 -4.07
C GLY A 65 4.46 -11.04 -4.24
N ASN A 66 4.62 -11.52 -5.48
CA ASN A 66 5.01 -12.89 -5.74
C ASN A 66 6.34 -13.27 -5.04
N ASN A 67 7.36 -12.45 -5.18
CA ASN A 67 8.67 -12.70 -4.59
C ASN A 67 8.64 -12.65 -3.04
N VAL A 68 7.85 -11.75 -2.48
CA VAL A 68 7.68 -11.64 -1.02
C VAL A 68 6.87 -12.82 -0.49
N GLU A 69 5.80 -13.23 -1.19
CA GLU A 69 5.03 -14.43 -0.85
C GLU A 69 5.91 -15.68 -0.87
N ASP A 70 6.75 -15.85 -1.90
CA ASP A 70 7.68 -16.98 -2.03
C ASP A 70 8.71 -17.02 -0.88
N SER A 71 9.02 -15.88 -0.26
CA SER A 71 9.95 -15.81 0.88
C SER A 71 9.35 -16.28 2.22
N MET A 72 8.01 -16.35 2.33
CA MET A 72 7.35 -16.65 3.60
C MET A 72 6.21 -17.66 3.51
N GLY A 73 5.67 -17.88 2.30
CA GLY A 73 4.53 -18.74 2.03
C GLY A 73 3.17 -18.03 2.19
N ARG A 74 2.13 -18.60 1.59
CA ARG A 74 0.82 -17.95 1.39
C ARG A 74 0.15 -17.42 2.66
N LEU A 75 0.03 -18.26 3.68
CA LEU A 75 -0.68 -17.87 4.93
C LEU A 75 0.04 -16.73 5.65
N ARG A 76 1.38 -16.81 5.72
CA ARG A 76 2.18 -15.74 6.30
C ARG A 76 2.10 -14.47 5.48
N PHE A 77 2.07 -14.58 4.14
CA PHE A 77 1.92 -13.41 3.26
C PHE A 77 0.57 -12.71 3.48
N ILE A 78 -0.53 -13.46 3.56
CA ILE A 78 -1.84 -12.87 3.85
C ILE A 78 -1.82 -12.13 5.19
N THR A 79 -1.30 -12.76 6.24
CA THR A 79 -1.18 -12.13 7.57
C THR A 79 -0.29 -10.90 7.52
N PHE A 80 0.86 -10.98 6.87
CA PHE A 80 1.78 -9.86 6.67
C PHE A 80 1.11 -8.69 5.93
N TYR A 81 0.42 -8.98 4.84
CA TYR A 81 -0.32 -8.01 4.04
C TYR A 81 -1.38 -7.27 4.87
N LEU A 82 -2.18 -8.00 5.65
CA LEU A 82 -3.19 -7.41 6.53
C LEU A 82 -2.57 -6.56 7.63
N LEU A 83 -1.51 -7.02 8.27
CA LEU A 83 -0.83 -6.26 9.33
C LEU A 83 -0.17 -4.99 8.81
N THR A 84 0.49 -5.04 7.65
CA THR A 84 1.08 -3.84 7.04
C THR A 84 0.02 -2.86 6.56
N GLY A 85 -1.14 -3.36 6.10
CA GLY A 85 -2.30 -2.53 5.76
C GLY A 85 -2.94 -1.86 6.98
N LEU A 86 -3.05 -2.57 8.10
CA LEU A 86 -3.49 -1.97 9.37
C LEU A 86 -2.52 -0.89 9.86
N ALA A 87 -1.21 -1.16 9.80
CA ALA A 87 -0.19 -0.17 10.16
C ALA A 87 -0.25 1.07 9.25
N ALA A 88 -0.52 0.87 7.96
CA ALA A 88 -0.76 1.95 7.01
C ALA A 88 -1.97 2.81 7.40
N ALA A 89 -3.10 2.16 7.67
CA ALA A 89 -4.32 2.83 8.10
C ALA A 89 -4.10 3.66 9.39
N LEU A 90 -3.44 3.06 10.38
CA LEU A 90 -3.11 3.75 11.62
C LEU A 90 -2.14 4.92 11.37
N GLY A 91 -1.14 4.77 10.50
CA GLY A 91 -0.23 5.86 10.13
C GLY A 91 -0.98 7.07 9.55
N GLN A 92 -1.97 6.85 8.69
CA GLN A 92 -2.81 7.92 8.15
C GLN A 92 -3.69 8.55 9.23
N VAL A 93 -4.32 7.74 10.08
CA VAL A 93 -5.18 8.23 11.17
C VAL A 93 -4.38 9.06 12.17
N MET A 94 -3.16 8.62 12.52
CA MET A 94 -2.29 9.36 13.45
C MET A 94 -1.81 10.69 12.86
N ALA A 95 -1.53 10.74 11.56
CA ALA A 95 -1.10 11.96 10.90
C ALA A 95 -2.24 12.97 10.71
N ASN A 96 -3.46 12.48 10.42
CA ASN A 96 -4.62 13.32 10.12
C ASN A 96 -5.88 12.80 10.84
N PRO A 97 -5.94 12.87 12.17
CA PRO A 97 -6.99 12.22 12.97
C PRO A 97 -8.40 12.82 12.76
N GLY A 98 -8.50 14.06 12.32
CA GLY A 98 -9.77 14.75 12.02
C GLY A 98 -10.17 14.76 10.55
N SER A 99 -9.44 14.05 9.68
CA SER A 99 -9.72 14.07 8.25
C SER A 99 -11.12 13.50 7.94
N ILE A 100 -11.84 14.21 7.06
CA ILE A 100 -13.16 13.82 6.52
C ILE A 100 -13.05 13.00 5.24
N ILE A 101 -11.85 12.84 4.70
CA ILE A 101 -11.65 12.20 3.40
C ILE A 101 -11.60 10.68 3.57
N PRO A 102 -12.48 9.92 2.89
CA PRO A 102 -12.44 8.49 2.92
C PRO A 102 -11.14 7.96 2.30
N MET A 103 -10.37 7.21 3.06
CA MET A 103 -9.21 6.46 2.56
C MET A 103 -9.68 5.12 2.03
N VAL A 104 -9.26 4.78 0.81
CA VAL A 104 -9.51 3.50 0.17
C VAL A 104 -8.29 3.06 -0.62
N GLY A 105 -8.08 1.76 -0.72
CA GLY A 105 -7.06 1.17 -1.56
C GLY A 105 -6.15 0.18 -0.85
N ALA A 106 -5.71 -0.81 -1.61
CA ALA A 106 -4.74 -1.80 -1.19
C ALA A 106 -3.32 -1.21 -1.01
N SER A 107 -3.09 0.02 -1.48
CA SER A 107 -1.76 0.60 -1.66
C SER A 107 -0.94 0.73 -0.37
N GLY A 108 -1.59 0.93 0.78
CA GLY A 108 -0.92 0.93 2.08
C GLY A 108 -0.30 -0.43 2.42
N ALA A 109 -1.05 -1.52 2.23
CA ALA A 109 -0.54 -2.89 2.42
C ALA A 109 0.51 -3.25 1.37
N ILE A 110 0.31 -2.84 0.11
CA ILE A 110 1.28 -3.03 -0.99
C ILE A 110 2.58 -2.27 -0.69
N SER A 111 2.51 -1.09 -0.09
CA SER A 111 3.69 -0.36 0.37
C SER A 111 4.48 -1.17 1.40
N GLY A 112 3.79 -1.91 2.28
CA GLY A 112 4.42 -2.87 3.19
C GLY A 112 5.14 -4.01 2.45
N VAL A 113 4.51 -4.55 1.40
CA VAL A 113 5.15 -5.55 0.52
C VAL A 113 6.38 -4.96 -0.16
N MET A 114 6.32 -3.71 -0.64
CA MET A 114 7.47 -3.02 -1.23
C MET A 114 8.60 -2.79 -0.22
N GLY A 115 8.27 -2.43 1.03
CA GLY A 115 9.24 -2.33 2.13
C GLY A 115 9.93 -3.66 2.44
N ALA A 116 9.17 -4.75 2.47
CA ALA A 116 9.70 -6.10 2.60
C ALA A 116 10.61 -6.48 1.43
N TYR A 117 10.19 -6.17 0.21
CA TYR A 117 10.97 -6.42 -1.00
C TYR A 117 12.32 -5.70 -0.97
N LEU A 118 12.33 -4.44 -0.52
CA LEU A 118 13.56 -3.67 -0.35
C LEU A 118 14.58 -4.37 0.55
N VAL A 119 14.13 -4.96 1.66
CA VAL A 119 15.00 -5.67 2.61
C VAL A 119 15.50 -7.00 2.04
N LEU A 120 14.63 -7.76 1.38
CA LEU A 120 14.94 -9.10 0.90
C LEU A 120 15.75 -9.09 -0.40
N TYR A 121 15.44 -8.15 -1.30
CA TYR A 121 15.89 -8.14 -2.69
C TYR A 121 16.49 -6.81 -3.17
N PRO A 122 17.33 -6.12 -2.38
CA PRO A 122 17.74 -4.74 -2.65
C PRO A 122 18.47 -4.56 -4.00
N ARG A 123 19.17 -5.60 -4.47
CA ARG A 123 19.98 -5.55 -5.70
C ARG A 123 19.32 -6.15 -6.92
N VAL A 124 18.12 -6.69 -6.78
CA VAL A 124 17.34 -7.20 -7.93
C VAL A 124 16.96 -6.03 -8.83
N LYS A 125 17.13 -6.23 -10.13
CA LYS A 125 16.80 -5.19 -11.12
C LYS A 125 15.30 -5.13 -11.36
N VAL A 126 14.73 -3.94 -11.20
CA VAL A 126 13.34 -3.64 -11.53
C VAL A 126 13.33 -2.81 -12.81
N TYR A 127 12.65 -3.32 -13.84
CA TYR A 127 12.48 -2.59 -15.09
C TYR A 127 11.43 -1.50 -14.89
N THR A 128 11.90 -0.27 -14.88
CA THR A 128 11.08 0.92 -14.64
C THR A 128 10.83 1.63 -15.97
N LEU A 129 9.56 1.82 -16.29
CA LEU A 129 9.16 2.58 -17.47
C LEU A 129 9.32 4.08 -17.19
N VAL A 130 10.14 4.74 -17.97
CA VAL A 130 10.42 6.17 -17.84
C VAL A 130 9.92 6.89 -19.07
N PRO A 131 8.97 7.85 -18.92
CA PRO A 131 8.55 8.69 -20.02
C PRO A 131 9.64 9.74 -20.33
N ILE A 132 10.04 9.83 -21.59
CA ILE A 132 10.94 10.86 -22.11
C ILE A 132 10.18 11.60 -23.21
N PHE A 133 9.62 12.76 -22.92
CA PHE A 133 8.69 13.49 -23.79
C PHE A 133 7.51 12.61 -24.22
N ILE A 134 7.43 12.25 -25.51
CA ILE A 134 6.38 11.40 -26.08
C ILE A 134 6.80 9.92 -26.20
N PHE A 135 8.05 9.59 -25.88
CA PHE A 135 8.57 8.23 -25.95
C PHE A 135 8.65 7.60 -24.57
N PHE A 136 8.56 6.27 -24.53
CA PHE A 136 8.79 5.50 -23.31
C PHE A 136 10.06 4.67 -23.47
N THR A 137 10.90 4.69 -22.46
CA THR A 137 12.05 3.80 -22.37
C THR A 137 11.97 2.99 -21.09
N SER A 138 12.60 1.82 -21.06
CA SER A 138 12.70 1.02 -19.84
C SER A 138 14.13 1.05 -19.33
N ILE A 139 14.29 1.41 -18.05
CA ILE A 139 15.58 1.45 -17.37
C ILE A 139 15.56 0.39 -16.27
N ALA A 140 16.60 -0.46 -16.25
CA ALA A 140 16.77 -1.46 -15.19
C ALA A 140 17.44 -0.82 -13.98
N LEU A 141 16.68 -0.51 -12.94
CA LEU A 141 17.16 0.06 -11.69
C LEU A 141 17.25 -1.03 -10.61
N PRO A 142 18.26 -1.00 -9.72
CA PRO A 142 18.24 -1.87 -8.56
C PRO A 142 17.07 -1.47 -7.64
N ALA A 143 16.44 -2.47 -7.01
CA ALA A 143 15.23 -2.25 -6.20
C ALA A 143 15.44 -1.20 -5.10
N TRP A 144 16.63 -1.15 -4.48
CA TRP A 144 16.93 -0.14 -3.46
C TRP A 144 16.82 1.29 -4.00
N ALA A 145 17.26 1.54 -5.24
CA ALA A 145 17.21 2.87 -5.83
C ALA A 145 15.77 3.26 -6.22
N MET A 146 15.07 2.34 -6.88
CA MET A 146 13.68 2.57 -7.32
C MET A 146 12.73 2.75 -6.12
N LEU A 147 12.77 1.83 -5.14
CA LEU A 147 11.90 1.88 -3.98
C LEU A 147 12.29 2.99 -2.99
N GLY A 148 13.59 3.27 -2.86
CA GLY A 148 14.08 4.40 -2.07
C GLY A 148 13.62 5.74 -2.64
N TYR A 149 13.74 5.93 -3.95
CA TYR A 149 13.23 7.12 -4.64
C TYR A 149 11.71 7.26 -4.48
N TRP A 150 10.96 6.16 -4.69
CA TRP A 150 9.51 6.16 -4.46
C TRP A 150 9.15 6.57 -3.03
N PHE A 151 9.86 6.02 -2.02
CA PHE A 151 9.62 6.35 -0.61
C PHE A 151 9.92 7.82 -0.28
N VAL A 152 11.01 8.36 -0.83
CA VAL A 152 11.34 9.80 -0.66
C VAL A 152 10.24 10.68 -1.27
N ILE A 153 9.70 10.32 -2.44
CA ILE A 153 8.55 11.04 -3.02
C ILE A 153 7.34 11.00 -2.07
N GLN A 154 7.03 9.86 -1.44
CA GLN A 154 5.93 9.79 -0.48
C GLN A 154 6.16 10.75 0.71
N LEU A 155 7.37 10.78 1.27
CA LEU A 155 7.74 11.68 2.36
C LEU A 155 7.60 13.15 1.95
N VAL A 156 8.19 13.53 0.83
CA VAL A 156 8.13 14.92 0.34
C VAL A 156 6.68 15.31 0.06
N SER A 157 5.93 14.46 -0.64
CA SER A 157 4.52 14.73 -0.95
C SER A 157 3.65 14.84 0.30
N SER A 158 3.91 14.05 1.34
CA SER A 158 3.16 14.13 2.60
C SER A 158 3.35 15.46 3.35
N LEU A 159 4.51 16.11 3.17
CA LEU A 159 4.81 17.41 3.79
C LEU A 159 4.13 18.58 3.08
N PHE A 160 3.88 18.43 1.77
CA PHE A 160 3.30 19.51 0.94
C PHE A 160 1.83 19.29 0.58
N SER A 161 1.25 18.13 0.92
CA SER A 161 -0.17 17.87 0.67
C SER A 161 -1.00 18.35 1.86
N PRO A 162 -1.91 19.31 1.66
CA PRO A 162 -2.89 19.67 2.67
C PRO A 162 -3.74 18.44 3.02
N GLY A 163 -3.86 18.14 4.30
CA GLY A 163 -4.58 16.94 4.79
C GLY A 163 -6.04 16.84 4.39
N ASP A 164 -6.64 17.96 3.96
CA ASP A 164 -8.06 18.10 3.61
C ASP A 164 -8.34 18.09 2.10
N MET A 165 -7.31 17.97 1.27
CA MET A 165 -7.47 17.84 -0.18
C MET A 165 -7.41 16.36 -0.57
N GLY A 166 -8.51 15.84 -1.13
CA GLY A 166 -8.60 14.46 -1.62
C GLY A 166 -7.45 14.10 -2.56
N GLY A 167 -6.98 12.84 -2.50
CA GLY A 167 -5.85 12.38 -3.30
C GLY A 167 -5.20 11.13 -2.71
N VAL A 168 -3.88 11.10 -2.73
CA VAL A 168 -3.10 9.97 -2.26
C VAL A 168 -2.88 10.06 -0.73
N ALA A 169 -3.17 8.97 -0.03
CA ALA A 169 -2.92 8.85 1.41
C ALA A 169 -1.42 8.57 1.68
N PHE A 170 -0.58 9.58 1.54
CA PHE A 170 0.88 9.44 1.64
C PHE A 170 1.34 8.85 2.97
N TRP A 171 0.73 9.25 4.09
CA TRP A 171 1.06 8.72 5.41
C TRP A 171 0.70 7.25 5.56
N ALA A 172 -0.35 6.77 4.87
CA ALA A 172 -0.63 5.35 4.80
C ALA A 172 0.48 4.59 4.05
N HIS A 173 0.98 5.14 2.94
CA HIS A 173 2.08 4.53 2.21
C HIS A 173 3.36 4.45 3.05
N ILE A 174 3.70 5.53 3.76
CA ILE A 174 4.86 5.59 4.65
C ILE A 174 4.71 4.58 5.78
N GLY A 175 3.55 4.58 6.46
CA GLY A 175 3.28 3.65 7.56
C GLY A 175 3.36 2.19 7.15
N GLY A 176 2.74 1.84 6.01
CA GLY A 176 2.80 0.50 5.44
C GLY A 176 4.24 0.09 5.09
N PHE A 177 4.97 0.94 4.39
CA PHE A 177 6.35 0.66 3.98
C PHE A 177 7.28 0.42 5.18
N VAL A 178 7.22 1.30 6.19
CA VAL A 178 8.03 1.17 7.42
C VAL A 178 7.66 -0.10 8.18
N ALA A 179 6.36 -0.42 8.29
CA ALA A 179 5.90 -1.66 8.90
C ALA A 179 6.42 -2.88 8.14
N GLY A 180 6.41 -2.84 6.80
CA GLY A 180 6.96 -3.90 5.96
C GLY A 180 8.44 -4.14 6.19
N VAL A 181 9.25 -3.08 6.26
CA VAL A 181 10.69 -3.15 6.58
C VAL A 181 10.92 -3.76 7.96
N ALA A 182 10.12 -3.34 8.96
CA ALA A 182 10.27 -3.80 10.34
C ALA A 182 9.86 -5.27 10.53
N LEU A 183 8.73 -5.66 9.93
CA LEU A 183 8.12 -6.97 10.17
C LEU A 183 8.72 -8.10 9.33
N ILE A 184 9.33 -7.80 8.18
CA ILE A 184 9.74 -8.86 7.22
C ILE A 184 10.64 -9.92 7.83
N LYS A 185 11.54 -9.55 8.74
CA LYS A 185 12.46 -10.50 9.39
C LYS A 185 11.74 -11.54 10.26
N LEU A 186 10.54 -11.23 10.77
CA LEU A 186 9.71 -12.15 11.56
C LEU A 186 8.93 -13.13 10.66
N PHE A 187 8.60 -12.69 9.44
CA PHE A 187 7.77 -13.44 8.50
C PHE A 187 8.56 -14.30 7.52
N ALA A 188 9.69 -13.81 7.05
CA ALA A 188 10.52 -14.49 6.06
C ALA A 188 11.17 -15.76 6.64
N ARG A 189 11.25 -16.79 5.80
CA ARG A 189 11.90 -18.08 6.11
C ARG A 189 13.21 -18.20 5.35
N LYS A 190 14.29 -18.51 6.06
CA LYS A 190 15.65 -18.61 5.45
C LYS A 190 15.71 -19.65 4.35
N GLU A 191 15.08 -20.80 4.55
CA GLU A 191 15.01 -21.89 3.58
C GLU A 191 14.29 -21.48 2.29
N TYR A 192 13.22 -20.69 2.38
CA TYR A 192 12.46 -20.20 1.22
C TYR A 192 13.24 -19.15 0.44
N ILE A 193 13.94 -18.26 1.14
CA ILE A 193 14.83 -17.28 0.51
C ILE A 193 15.98 -17.98 -0.20
N ALA A 194 16.58 -19.01 0.42
CA ALA A 194 17.67 -19.77 -0.18
C ALA A 194 17.21 -20.52 -1.43
N ALA A 195 16.03 -21.15 -1.39
CA ALA A 195 15.44 -21.81 -2.55
C ALA A 195 15.17 -20.81 -3.67
N HIS A 196 14.56 -19.66 -3.36
CA HIS A 196 14.29 -18.62 -4.34
C HIS A 196 15.57 -18.05 -4.98
N ARG A 197 16.65 -17.90 -4.20
CA ARG A 197 17.95 -17.48 -4.69
C ARG A 197 18.57 -18.51 -5.64
N ALA A 198 18.47 -19.82 -5.32
CA ALA A 198 18.96 -20.89 -6.15
C ALA A 198 18.26 -20.94 -7.53
N HIS A 199 17.02 -20.50 -7.60
CA HIS A 199 16.24 -20.37 -8.84
C HIS A 199 16.35 -19.00 -9.52
N HIS A 200 17.43 -18.27 -9.28
CA HIS A 200 17.71 -16.97 -9.91
C HIS A 200 16.57 -15.94 -9.72
N TRP A 201 15.91 -15.95 -8.55
CA TRP A 201 14.83 -15.02 -8.21
C TRP A 201 13.56 -15.13 -9.09
N ARG A 202 13.35 -16.26 -9.75
CA ARG A 202 12.11 -16.53 -10.49
C ARG A 202 11.02 -17.00 -9.52
N PRO A 203 9.77 -16.53 -9.68
CA PRO A 203 8.66 -17.00 -8.86
C PRO A 203 8.50 -18.52 -8.96
N GLN A 204 8.35 -19.21 -7.83
CA GLN A 204 8.21 -20.67 -7.78
C GLN A 204 6.99 -21.19 -8.57
N ARG A 205 5.96 -20.35 -8.72
CA ARG A 205 4.77 -20.71 -9.52
C ARG A 205 5.08 -20.97 -10.99
N LEU A 206 6.05 -20.27 -11.55
CA LEU A 206 6.46 -20.45 -12.95
C LEU A 206 7.31 -21.69 -13.20
N MET A 207 7.70 -22.41 -12.14
CA MET A 207 8.58 -23.57 -12.22
C MET A 207 7.87 -24.91 -11.99
N ARG A 208 6.60 -24.88 -11.58
CA ARG A 208 5.81 -26.11 -11.35
C ARG A 208 5.13 -26.66 -12.61
N ASP A 209 5.12 -25.88 -13.68
CA ASP A 209 4.39 -26.19 -14.92
C ASP A 209 5.32 -26.59 -16.08
N TRP A 210 6.61 -26.96 -15.78
CA TRP A 210 7.60 -27.46 -16.76
C TRP A 210 8.25 -28.76 -16.30
#